data_94117c6c24cd89fa6ca95fee6a8f6376
#
_entry.id   94117c6c24cd89fa6ca95fee6a8f6376
#
_cell.length_a   1.000
_cell.length_b   1.000
_cell.length_c   1.000
_cell.angle_alpha   90.00
_cell.angle_beta   90.00
_cell.angle_gamma   90.00
#
_symmetry.space_group_name_H-M   'P 1'
#
loop_
_entity.id
_entity.type
_entity.pdbx_description
1 polymer ?
#
loop_
_entity_poly.entity_id
_entity_poly.type
_entity_poly.pdbx_seq_one_letter_code
_entity_poly.pdbx_strand_id
1 'polypeptide(L)'
;MKEIEFIINGDKIERVKRILSAHSSNGVFVSQGFGYGHQRGVHQVYTRDDNVGVNLLPKVSVRTVVSDDLVDVIVDEAVADLGHATFGDGKIFVKEVYEAIRVRTDERGEEAL
;
A
#
# COMPACT_ATOMS: atom_id res chain seq x y z
N MET A 1 -0.51 -17.09 3.57
CA MET A 1 0.08 -15.73 3.72
C MET A 1 -0.24 -14.88 2.53
N LYS A 2 -0.43 -13.60 2.77
CA LYS A 2 -0.76 -12.68 1.71
C LYS A 2 0.01 -11.40 1.86
N GLU A 3 0.32 -10.78 0.74
CA GLU A 3 0.89 -9.45 0.74
C GLU A 3 -0.24 -8.45 0.65
N ILE A 4 -0.22 -7.46 1.50
CA ILE A 4 -1.13 -6.33 1.41
C ILE A 4 -0.28 -5.15 0.94
N GLU A 5 -0.66 -4.57 -0.19
CA GLU A 5 0.04 -3.43 -0.74
C GLU A 5 -0.89 -2.23 -0.79
N PHE A 6 -0.46 -1.13 -0.17
CA PHE A 6 -1.20 0.11 -0.18
C PHE A 6 -0.53 1.05 -1.17
N ILE A 7 -1.26 1.53 -2.15
CA ILE A 7 -0.77 2.56 -3.06
C ILE A 7 -1.47 3.84 -2.65
N ILE A 8 -0.75 4.74 -2.01
CA ILE A 8 -1.34 5.89 -1.33
C ILE A 8 -0.51 7.14 -1.56
N ASN A 9 -1.05 8.26 -1.16
CA ASN A 9 -0.27 9.49 -1.11
C ASN A 9 0.62 9.46 0.12
N GLY A 10 1.75 10.14 0.05
CA GLY A 10 2.75 10.07 1.11
C GLY A 10 2.27 10.56 2.46
N ASP A 11 1.30 11.46 2.49
CA ASP A 11 0.78 11.98 3.75
C ASP A 11 -0.01 10.93 4.54
N LYS A 12 -0.30 9.78 3.95
CA LYS A 12 -1.04 8.72 4.64
C LYS A 12 -0.13 7.62 5.19
N ILE A 13 1.17 7.71 5.00
CA ILE A 13 2.08 6.65 5.43
C ILE A 13 1.96 6.37 6.93
N GLU A 14 1.92 7.43 7.76
CA GLU A 14 1.90 7.22 9.20
C GLU A 14 0.60 6.55 9.66
N ARG A 15 -0.49 6.83 9.00
CA ARG A 15 -1.75 6.15 9.32
C ARG A 15 -1.68 4.67 8.99
N VAL A 16 -1.14 4.33 7.82
CA VAL A 16 -1.01 2.93 7.42
C VAL A 16 -0.07 2.21 8.38
N LYS A 17 1.05 2.82 8.74
CA LYS A 17 1.98 2.21 9.67
C LYS A 17 1.31 1.92 11.02
N ARG A 18 0.48 2.83 11.48
CA ARG A 18 -0.21 2.66 12.76
C ARG A 18 -1.19 1.49 12.68
N ILE A 19 -1.93 1.39 11.59
CA ILE A 19 -2.87 0.28 11.41
C ILE A 19 -2.12 -1.05 11.39
N LEU A 20 -1.03 -1.11 10.63
CA LEU A 20 -0.28 -2.35 10.51
C LEU A 20 0.35 -2.75 11.84
N SER A 21 0.91 -1.80 12.58
CA SER A 21 1.54 -2.12 13.86
C SER A 21 0.53 -2.56 14.91
N ALA A 22 -0.71 -2.17 14.78
CA ALA A 22 -1.74 -2.61 15.73
C ALA A 22 -2.08 -4.08 15.57
N HIS A 23 -1.83 -4.65 14.40
CA HIS A 23 -2.24 -6.03 14.11
C HIS A 23 -1.08 -6.97 13.85
N SER A 24 0.09 -6.47 13.56
CA SER A 24 1.20 -7.33 13.17
C SER A 24 2.52 -6.68 13.50
N SER A 25 3.49 -7.48 13.84
CA SER A 25 4.86 -7.00 14.04
C SER A 25 5.75 -7.31 12.85
N ASN A 26 5.15 -7.77 11.75
CA ASN A 26 5.93 -8.09 10.56
C ASN A 26 6.48 -6.82 9.94
N GLY A 27 7.55 -6.97 9.20
CA GLY A 27 8.19 -5.82 8.57
C GLY A 27 7.32 -5.17 7.51
N VAL A 28 7.67 -3.93 7.21
CA VAL A 28 6.98 -3.14 6.22
C VAL A 28 8.01 -2.61 5.23
N PHE A 29 7.71 -2.70 3.96
CA PHE A 29 8.58 -2.16 2.92
C PHE A 29 7.89 -0.96 2.30
N VAL A 30 8.59 0.17 2.20
CA VAL A 30 8.03 1.39 1.65
C VAL A 30 8.85 1.82 0.46
N SER A 31 8.21 2.09 -0.65
CA SER A 31 8.89 2.61 -1.84
C SER A 31 8.05 3.73 -2.44
N GLN A 32 8.72 4.58 -3.20
CA GLN A 32 8.07 5.71 -3.83
C GLN A 32 8.06 5.52 -5.34
N GLY A 33 7.01 5.97 -5.97
CA GLY A 33 6.90 5.91 -7.41
C GLY A 33 5.95 6.97 -7.92
N PHE A 34 5.59 6.85 -9.16
CA PHE A 34 4.67 7.77 -9.80
C PHE A 34 3.54 6.98 -10.44
N GLY A 35 2.35 7.51 -10.35
CA GLY A 35 1.21 6.85 -10.95
C GLY A 35 0.21 7.84 -11.49
N TYR A 36 -0.72 7.33 -12.26
CA TYR A 36 -1.84 8.14 -12.72
C TYR A 36 -3.08 7.26 -12.80
N GLY A 37 -4.21 7.91 -12.88
CA GLY A 37 -5.46 7.17 -12.94
C GLY A 37 -6.60 8.15 -12.97
N HIS A 38 -7.62 7.86 -12.20
CA HIS A 38 -8.83 8.66 -12.26
C HIS A 38 -8.76 9.96 -11.48
N GLN A 39 -7.57 10.33 -11.00
CA GLN A 39 -7.39 11.58 -10.31
C GLN A 39 -7.21 12.71 -11.23
N ARG A 40 -7.40 12.53 -12.50
CA ARG A 40 -7.03 13.53 -13.41
C ARG A 40 -7.82 14.78 -13.31
N GLY A 41 -8.75 14.93 -12.62
CA GLY A 41 -9.43 16.18 -12.53
C GLY A 41 -8.82 17.13 -11.58
N VAL A 42 -7.98 16.65 -10.85
CA VAL A 42 -7.48 17.37 -9.84
C VAL A 42 -6.25 17.92 -10.16
N HIS A 43 -6.09 18.68 -10.33
CA HIS A 43 -5.00 19.29 -10.61
C HIS A 43 -3.97 19.24 -10.81
N GLN A 44 -3.77 19.14 -11.30
CA GLN A 44 -2.99 19.02 -11.92
C GLN A 44 -2.24 19.99 -12.31
N VAL A 45 -1.47 20.14 -12.09
CA VAL A 45 -0.63 20.81 -12.04
C VAL A 45 0.32 20.64 -13.00
N TYR A 46 0.34 20.85 -13.96
CA TYR A 46 1.13 20.51 -14.80
C TYR A 46 1.69 21.29 -15.50
N THR A 47 2.13 21.16 -16.01
CA THR A 47 3.18 21.14 -16.72
C THR A 47 2.85 21.39 -18.12
N ARG A 48 3.67 21.85 -18.90
CA ARG A 48 3.36 22.07 -20.15
C ARG A 48 3.25 20.91 -20.94
N ASP A 49 3.58 19.81 -20.42
CA ASP A 49 3.47 18.57 -21.14
C ASP A 49 2.14 17.94 -20.92
N ASP A 50 1.24 18.65 -20.37
CA ASP A 50 -0.04 18.12 -20.12
C ASP A 50 -0.70 17.59 -21.34
N ASN A 51 -0.45 18.15 -22.45
CA ASN A 51 -1.12 17.70 -23.62
C ASN A 51 -0.68 16.33 -24.04
N VAL A 52 0.32 15.83 -23.45
CA VAL A 52 0.72 14.48 -23.71
C VAL A 52 -0.23 13.54 -23.02
N GLY A 53 -1.02 14.03 -22.11
CA GLY A 53 -2.03 13.22 -21.50
C GLY A 53 -1.60 12.35 -20.34
N VAL A 54 -0.40 12.51 -19.87
CA VAL A 54 0.09 11.69 -18.78
C VAL A 54 0.41 12.59 -17.61
N ASN A 55 -0.34 12.44 -16.55
CA ASN A 55 -0.14 13.24 -15.36
C ASN A 55 0.37 12.35 -14.27
N LEU A 56 1.67 12.29 -14.10
CA LEU A 56 2.27 11.43 -13.11
C LEU A 56 2.31 12.10 -11.76
N LEU A 57 1.70 11.48 -10.78
CA LEU A 57 1.65 12.00 -9.43
C LEU A 57 2.47 11.11 -8.51
N PRO A 58 3.17 11.68 -7.55
CA PRO A 58 3.94 10.87 -6.62
C PRO A 58 3.01 9.98 -5.79
N LYS A 59 3.39 8.74 -5.64
CA LYS A 59 2.65 7.77 -4.84
C LYS A 59 3.63 6.96 -4.04
N VAL A 60 3.14 6.38 -2.98
CA VAL A 60 3.95 5.53 -2.12
C VAL A 60 3.32 4.16 -2.07
N SER A 61 4.15 3.13 -2.18
CA SER A 61 3.72 1.75 -1.98
C SER A 61 4.18 1.31 -0.61
N VAL A 62 3.25 0.87 0.23
CA VAL A 62 3.56 0.30 1.53
C VAL A 62 3.15 -1.16 1.48
N ARG A 63 4.08 -2.07 1.69
CA ARG A 63 3.83 -3.50 1.53
C ARG A 63 4.20 -4.26 2.79
N THR A 64 3.38 -5.22 3.14
CA THR A 64 3.66 -6.13 4.25
C THR A 64 3.07 -7.48 3.91
N VAL A 65 3.61 -8.54 4.51
CA VAL A 65 3.09 -9.89 4.33
C VAL A 65 2.58 -10.36 5.68
N VAL A 66 1.37 -10.86 5.71
CA VAL A 66 0.71 -11.29 6.94
C VAL A 66 0.04 -12.65 6.75
N SER A 67 -0.34 -13.26 7.85
CA SER A 67 -1.14 -14.48 7.81
C SER A 67 -2.51 -14.16 7.25
N ASP A 68 -3.13 -15.14 6.63
CA ASP A 68 -4.42 -14.96 5.98
C ASP A 68 -5.48 -14.38 6.91
N ASP A 69 -5.47 -14.78 8.16
CA ASP A 69 -6.51 -14.35 9.10
C ASP A 69 -6.41 -12.89 9.50
N LEU A 70 -5.32 -12.21 9.19
CA LEU A 70 -5.19 -10.79 9.49
C LEU A 70 -5.61 -9.88 8.34
N VAL A 71 -5.83 -10.44 7.16
CA VAL A 71 -6.06 -9.63 5.97
C VAL A 71 -7.33 -8.79 6.11
N ASP A 72 -8.44 -9.43 6.44
CA ASP A 72 -9.72 -8.72 6.47
C ASP A 72 -9.75 -7.64 7.53
N VAL A 73 -9.21 -7.90 8.71
CA VAL A 73 -9.24 -6.90 9.76
C VAL A 73 -8.38 -5.70 9.40
N ILE A 74 -7.24 -5.92 8.78
CA ILE A 74 -6.37 -4.83 8.36
C ILE A 74 -7.02 -4.03 7.24
N VAL A 75 -7.56 -4.71 6.24
CA VAL A 75 -8.15 -4.05 5.08
C VAL A 75 -9.38 -3.26 5.51
N ASP A 76 -10.23 -3.84 6.34
CA ASP A 76 -11.45 -3.16 6.79
C ASP A 76 -11.11 -1.90 7.59
N GLU A 77 -10.12 -1.99 8.45
CA GLU A 77 -9.71 -0.84 9.23
C GLU A 77 -9.09 0.24 8.34
N ALA A 78 -8.30 -0.16 7.36
CA ALA A 78 -7.69 0.78 6.44
C ALA A 78 -8.73 1.51 5.60
N VAL A 79 -9.73 0.79 5.11
CA VAL A 79 -10.79 1.42 4.33
C VAL A 79 -11.55 2.42 5.18
N ALA A 80 -11.84 2.07 6.42
CA ALA A 80 -12.57 2.97 7.31
C ALA A 80 -11.75 4.22 7.66
N ASP A 81 -10.45 4.07 7.83
CA ASP A 81 -9.61 5.19 8.26
C ASP A 81 -9.16 6.06 7.10
N LEU A 82 -8.88 5.47 5.94
CA LEU A 82 -8.29 6.22 4.83
C LEU A 82 -9.29 6.70 3.81
N GLY A 83 -10.44 6.07 3.75
CA GLY A 83 -11.41 6.39 2.71
C GLY A 83 -12.23 7.60 3.07
N HIS A 84 -12.29 8.56 2.18
CA HIS A 84 -13.06 9.78 2.37
C HIS A 84 -13.92 10.11 1.16
N ALA A 85 -14.17 9.12 0.34
CA ALA A 85 -15.03 9.26 -0.83
C ALA A 85 -14.53 10.29 -1.83
N THR A 86 -13.23 10.47 -1.93
CA THR A 86 -12.63 11.37 -2.91
C THR A 86 -11.66 10.60 -3.78
N PHE A 87 -11.40 11.13 -4.96
CA PHE A 87 -10.39 10.53 -5.80
C PHE A 87 -9.03 10.69 -5.14
N GLY A 88 -8.19 9.72 -5.28
CA GLY A 88 -6.83 9.80 -4.75
C GLY A 88 -6.66 9.25 -3.36
N ASP A 89 -7.72 8.67 -2.77
CA ASP A 89 -7.60 8.05 -1.46
C ASP A 89 -6.64 6.85 -1.50
N GLY A 90 -6.47 6.23 -2.65
CA GLY A 90 -5.54 5.14 -2.81
C GLY A 90 -6.21 3.83 -3.13
N LYS A 91 -5.40 2.80 -3.24
CA LYS A 91 -5.88 1.44 -3.48
C LYS A 91 -5.13 0.47 -2.60
N ILE A 92 -5.78 -0.65 -2.35
CA ILE A 92 -5.17 -1.74 -1.60
C ILE A 92 -5.23 -2.97 -2.51
N PHE A 93 -4.09 -3.62 -2.68
CA PHE A 93 -4.03 -4.87 -3.41
C PHE A 93 -3.67 -5.99 -2.44
N VAL A 94 -4.32 -7.12 -2.58
CA VAL A 94 -4.01 -8.30 -1.76
C VAL A 94 -3.58 -9.40 -2.71
N LYS A 95 -2.40 -9.96 -2.47
CA LYS A 95 -1.82 -10.96 -3.35
C LYS A 95 -1.40 -12.17 -2.56
N GLU A 96 -1.50 -13.33 -3.17
CA GLU A 96 -0.99 -14.55 -2.55
C GLU A 96 0.52 -14.52 -2.50
N VAL A 97 1.08 -14.93 -1.39
CA VAL A 97 2.51 -15.15 -1.26
C VAL A 97 2.73 -16.64 -1.11
N TYR A 98 3.38 -17.22 -2.10
CA TYR A 98 3.57 -18.66 -2.13
C TYR A 98 4.52 -19.12 -1.03
N GLU A 99 5.58 -18.38 -0.81
CA GLU A 99 6.60 -18.79 0.14
C GLU A 99 7.31 -17.58 0.70
N ALA A 100 7.72 -17.66 1.96
CA ALA A 100 8.55 -16.66 2.59
C ALA A 100 9.73 -17.37 3.23
N ILE A 101 10.92 -16.83 3.07
CA ILE A 101 12.12 -17.40 3.64
C ILE A 101 12.88 -16.29 4.36
N ARG A 102 13.22 -16.51 5.61
CA ARG A 102 14.04 -15.56 6.35
C ARG A 102 15.49 -15.88 6.07
N VAL A 103 16.18 -14.96 5.45
CA VAL A 103 17.53 -15.23 4.96
C VAL A 103 18.49 -15.64 6.08
N ARG A 104 18.38 -14.98 7.23
CA ARG A 104 19.33 -15.24 8.32
C ARG A 104 19.16 -16.64 8.93
N THR A 105 17.95 -17.14 8.99
CA THR A 105 17.67 -18.38 9.73
C THR A 105 17.21 -19.54 8.87
N ASP A 106 16.90 -19.26 7.59
CA ASP A 106 16.32 -20.25 6.66
C ASP A 106 14.94 -20.74 7.14
N GLU A 107 14.30 -20.02 8.05
CA GLU A 107 12.91 -20.33 8.41
C GLU A 107 12.01 -20.09 7.21
N ARG A 108 10.99 -20.90 7.09
CA ARG A 108 10.12 -20.87 5.91
C ARG A 108 8.66 -20.78 6.29
N GLY A 109 7.86 -20.24 5.38
CA GLY A 109 6.45 -20.10 5.60
C GLY A 109 6.14 -19.03 6.60
N GLU A 110 5.08 -19.22 7.37
CA GLU A 110 4.65 -18.19 8.31
C GLU A 110 5.67 -17.94 9.42
N GLU A 111 6.51 -18.90 9.70
CA GLU A 111 7.58 -18.69 10.68
C GLU A 111 8.61 -17.68 10.20
N ALA A 112 8.66 -17.42 8.92
CA ALA A 112 9.61 -16.46 8.36
C ALA A 112 9.10 -15.04 8.42
N LEU A 113 7.87 -14.84 8.75
CA LEU A 113 7.26 -13.50 8.77
C LEU A 113 7.67 -12.67 9.98
#